data_1868d7b849f9fd3e662d4245b1a1f349
#
_entry.id   1868d7b849f9fd3e662d4245b1a1f349
#
_cell.length_a   1.000
_cell.length_b   1.000
_cell.length_c   1.000
_cell.angle_alpha   90.00
_cell.angle_beta   90.00
_cell.angle_gamma   90.00
#
_symmetry.space_group_name_H-M   'P 1'
#
loop_
_entity.id
_entity.type
_entity.pdbx_description
1 polymer ?
#
loop_
_entity_poly.entity_id
_entity_poly.type
_entity_poly.pdbx_seq_one_letter_code
_entity_poly.pdbx_strand_id
1 'polypeptide(L)'
;IDEYMGDCIMAFWNAPVDDKSHADHGVESAMAMMARLKPLNEEIKAEADAEGRKFIPLAIGIGLNTGVVCVGNMGSDQRFDYSVLGDDVNLAARLEGQSKTYGVDIVIGANTLAQLTDKATLELDLLQVRGKTKPVRIHCVAGGKDLLEREKFLQLRETHIKMLAAYAGQRWDEAFESLDKGRKEMA
;
A
#
# COMPACT_ATOMS: atom_id res chain seq x y z
N ILE A 1 1.43 12.34 -11.36
CA ILE A 1 1.97 11.14 -12.05
C ILE A 1 3.32 11.54 -12.61
N ASP A 2 4.31 10.69 -12.40
CA ASP A 2 5.65 10.85 -12.94
C ASP A 2 5.78 10.10 -14.27
N GLU A 3 5.68 8.79 -14.23
CA GLU A 3 5.96 7.93 -15.38
C GLU A 3 5.01 6.72 -15.46
N TYR A 4 4.80 6.27 -16.70
CA TYR A 4 4.20 4.97 -17.01
C TYR A 4 5.29 4.02 -17.50
N MET A 5 5.58 2.96 -16.74
CA MET A 5 6.58 1.93 -17.07
C MET A 5 5.88 0.61 -17.38
N GLY A 6 5.48 0.41 -18.65
CA GLY A 6 4.64 -0.73 -19.01
C GLY A 6 3.26 -0.63 -18.35
N ASP A 7 2.94 -1.59 -17.49
CA ASP A 7 1.71 -1.64 -16.69
C ASP A 7 1.85 -0.99 -15.28
N CYS A 8 3.02 -0.44 -14.98
CA CYS A 8 3.29 0.23 -13.71
C CYS A 8 3.08 1.76 -13.84
N ILE A 9 2.51 2.36 -12.81
CA ILE A 9 2.37 3.81 -12.66
C ILE A 9 3.26 4.26 -11.52
N MET A 10 4.18 5.20 -11.79
CA MET A 10 4.94 5.89 -10.77
C MET A 10 4.37 7.29 -10.53
N ALA A 11 4.22 7.67 -9.28
CA ALA A 11 3.76 9.01 -8.88
C ALA A 11 4.44 9.45 -7.60
N PHE A 12 4.60 10.76 -7.42
CA PHE A 12 5.11 11.35 -6.19
C PHE A 12 4.35 12.63 -5.84
N TRP A 13 4.44 13.02 -4.58
CA TRP A 13 3.79 14.20 -3.99
C TRP A 13 4.85 15.06 -3.30
N ASN A 14 4.48 16.27 -2.92
CA ASN A 14 5.33 17.24 -2.24
C ASN A 14 6.46 17.81 -3.12
N ALA A 15 6.30 17.72 -4.45
CA ALA A 15 7.18 18.37 -5.43
C ALA A 15 6.46 18.48 -6.78
N PRO A 16 6.66 19.58 -7.54
CA PRO A 16 7.47 20.76 -7.24
C PRO A 16 6.80 21.73 -6.25
N VAL A 17 5.57 21.47 -5.87
CA VAL A 17 4.79 22.28 -4.91
C VAL A 17 4.78 21.58 -3.56
N ASP A 18 5.09 22.34 -2.50
CA ASP A 18 5.05 21.84 -1.13
C ASP A 18 3.63 21.34 -0.76
N ASP A 19 3.56 20.13 -0.23
CA ASP A 19 2.34 19.50 0.24
C ASP A 19 2.58 18.85 1.60
N LYS A 20 2.15 19.52 2.66
CA LYS A 20 2.31 19.03 4.03
C LYS A 20 1.50 17.76 4.33
N SER A 21 0.46 17.49 3.55
CA SER A 21 -0.40 16.32 3.66
C SER A 21 -0.10 15.26 2.59
N HIS A 22 1.09 15.30 1.99
CA HIS A 22 1.48 14.43 0.89
C HIS A 22 1.27 12.93 1.17
N ALA A 23 1.49 12.48 2.39
CA ALA A 23 1.28 11.09 2.78
C ALA A 23 -0.22 10.70 2.74
N ASP A 24 -1.09 11.56 3.28
CA ASP A 24 -2.54 11.36 3.22
C ASP A 24 -3.05 11.42 1.78
N HIS A 25 -2.63 12.40 0.98
CA HIS A 25 -3.02 12.54 -0.42
C HIS A 25 -2.56 11.33 -1.27
N GLY A 26 -1.36 10.81 -1.00
CA GLY A 26 -0.87 9.58 -1.64
C GLY A 26 -1.75 8.38 -1.32
N VAL A 27 -2.09 8.17 -0.06
CA VAL A 27 -2.97 7.07 0.37
C VAL A 27 -4.40 7.26 -0.13
N GLU A 28 -4.93 8.47 -0.13
CA GLU A 28 -6.27 8.76 -0.67
C GLU A 28 -6.35 8.48 -2.17
N SER A 29 -5.30 8.84 -2.91
CA SER A 29 -5.20 8.51 -4.34
C SER A 29 -5.20 7.00 -4.56
N ALA A 30 -4.44 6.25 -3.76
CA ALA A 30 -4.43 4.79 -3.81
C ALA A 30 -5.81 4.17 -3.49
N MET A 31 -6.47 4.64 -2.44
CA MET A 31 -7.81 4.20 -2.09
C MET A 31 -8.83 4.52 -3.19
N ALA A 32 -8.74 5.69 -3.82
CA ALA A 32 -9.60 6.08 -4.94
C ALA A 32 -9.37 5.18 -6.18
N MET A 33 -8.11 4.81 -6.47
CA MET A 33 -7.79 3.86 -7.53
C MET A 33 -8.42 2.49 -7.25
N MET A 34 -8.32 1.97 -6.03
CA MET A 34 -8.95 0.70 -5.67
C MET A 34 -10.48 0.76 -5.76
N ALA A 35 -11.09 1.87 -5.33
CA ALA A 35 -12.54 2.07 -5.45
C ALA A 35 -13.00 2.10 -6.92
N ARG A 36 -12.20 2.68 -7.82
CA ARG A 36 -12.52 2.74 -9.26
C ARG A 36 -12.28 1.40 -9.98
N LEU A 37 -11.41 0.56 -9.47
CA LEU A 37 -11.01 -0.69 -10.12
C LEU A 37 -12.19 -1.66 -10.30
N LYS A 38 -13.08 -1.75 -9.31
CA LYS A 38 -14.25 -2.64 -9.37
C LYS A 38 -15.21 -2.26 -10.51
N PRO A 39 -15.75 -1.03 -10.58
CA PRO A 39 -16.61 -0.65 -11.70
C PRO A 39 -15.87 -0.69 -13.04
N LEU A 40 -14.57 -0.41 -13.10
CA LEU A 40 -13.78 -0.54 -14.31
C LEU A 40 -13.75 -2.00 -14.81
N ASN A 41 -13.57 -2.95 -13.91
CA ASN A 41 -13.63 -4.37 -14.27
C ASN A 41 -15.02 -4.80 -14.75
N GLU A 42 -16.09 -4.24 -14.22
CA GLU A 42 -17.45 -4.49 -14.68
C GLU A 42 -17.66 -3.94 -16.11
N GLU A 43 -17.14 -2.74 -16.40
CA GLU A 43 -17.16 -2.14 -17.74
C GLU A 43 -16.38 -3.01 -18.74
N ILE A 44 -15.13 -3.38 -18.44
CA ILE A 44 -14.28 -4.22 -19.29
C ILE A 44 -14.91 -5.61 -19.51
N LYS A 45 -15.57 -6.16 -18.49
CA LYS A 45 -16.29 -7.43 -18.62
C LYS A 45 -17.45 -7.32 -19.60
N ALA A 46 -18.26 -6.27 -19.49
CA ALA A 46 -19.40 -6.05 -20.39
C ALA A 46 -18.94 -5.89 -21.86
N GLU A 47 -17.84 -5.17 -22.08
CA GLU A 47 -17.23 -5.04 -23.42
C GLU A 47 -16.72 -6.39 -23.94
N ALA A 48 -16.01 -7.14 -23.10
CA ALA A 48 -15.49 -8.46 -23.48
C ALA A 48 -16.61 -9.44 -23.84
N ASP A 49 -17.70 -9.44 -23.07
CA ASP A 49 -18.87 -10.29 -23.31
C ASP A 49 -19.56 -9.89 -24.64
N ALA A 50 -19.69 -8.58 -24.92
CA ALA A 50 -20.27 -8.08 -26.17
C ALA A 50 -19.43 -8.45 -27.42
N GLU A 51 -18.12 -8.52 -27.28
CA GLU A 51 -17.17 -8.88 -28.35
C GLU A 51 -16.85 -10.38 -28.42
N GLY A 52 -17.41 -11.19 -27.53
CA GLY A 52 -17.12 -12.63 -27.43
C GLY A 52 -15.67 -12.92 -27.03
N ARG A 53 -15.00 -11.98 -26.35
CA ARG A 53 -13.64 -12.12 -25.82
C ARG A 53 -13.66 -12.72 -24.41
N LYS A 54 -12.57 -13.43 -24.08
CA LYS A 54 -12.34 -13.84 -22.70
C LYS A 54 -12.06 -12.61 -21.82
N PHE A 55 -12.86 -12.45 -20.77
CA PHE A 55 -12.60 -11.45 -19.74
C PHE A 55 -11.42 -11.87 -18.85
N ILE A 56 -10.49 -10.95 -18.60
CA ILE A 56 -9.41 -11.08 -17.63
C ILE A 56 -9.51 -9.85 -16.71
N PRO A 57 -9.80 -10.04 -15.42
CA PRO A 57 -9.92 -8.92 -14.50
C PRO A 57 -8.58 -8.22 -14.29
N LEU A 58 -8.61 -6.89 -14.25
CA LEU A 58 -7.48 -6.11 -13.79
C LEU A 58 -7.34 -6.25 -12.26
N ALA A 59 -6.12 -6.49 -11.82
CA ALA A 59 -5.74 -6.47 -10.42
C ALA A 59 -4.51 -5.59 -10.27
N ILE A 60 -4.50 -4.72 -9.27
CA ILE A 60 -3.37 -3.83 -8.99
C ILE A 60 -2.92 -4.00 -7.55
N GLY A 61 -1.61 -3.88 -7.33
CA GLY A 61 -1.01 -3.69 -6.02
C GLY A 61 -0.45 -2.28 -5.94
N ILE A 62 -0.47 -1.67 -4.76
CA ILE A 62 0.02 -0.32 -4.57
C ILE A 62 1.00 -0.28 -3.40
N GLY A 63 2.20 0.25 -3.64
CA GLY A 63 3.21 0.49 -2.63
C GLY A 63 3.46 1.98 -2.45
N LEU A 64 3.36 2.48 -1.20
CA LEU A 64 3.69 3.88 -0.89
C LEU A 64 4.78 3.95 0.18
N ASN A 65 5.73 4.83 -0.03
CA ASN A 65 6.75 5.10 0.96
C ASN A 65 7.06 6.60 1.03
N THR A 66 7.35 7.08 2.22
CA THR A 66 7.76 8.45 2.48
C THR A 66 9.21 8.46 2.92
N GLY A 67 10.02 9.31 2.29
CA GLY A 67 11.43 9.42 2.61
C GLY A 67 12.11 10.58 1.89
N VAL A 68 13.41 10.73 2.14
CA VAL A 68 14.23 11.75 1.50
C VAL A 68 14.62 11.28 0.11
N VAL A 69 14.24 12.05 -0.89
CA VAL A 69 14.49 11.75 -2.30
C VAL A 69 15.03 12.96 -3.04
N CYS A 70 15.73 12.76 -4.13
CA CYS A 70 16.15 13.80 -5.04
C CYS A 70 15.10 13.96 -6.13
N VAL A 71 14.55 15.17 -6.30
CA VAL A 71 13.55 15.49 -7.31
C VAL A 71 14.09 16.57 -8.24
N GLY A 72 13.89 16.42 -9.53
CA GLY A 72 14.34 17.41 -10.51
C GLY A 72 14.32 16.91 -11.93
N ASN A 73 14.81 17.74 -12.84
CA ASN A 73 14.99 17.33 -14.24
C ASN A 73 16.14 16.31 -14.33
N MET A 74 15.81 15.13 -14.81
CA MET A 74 16.74 14.00 -14.95
C MET A 74 16.78 13.54 -16.41
N GLY A 75 17.97 13.17 -16.88
CA GLY A 75 18.13 12.69 -18.24
C GLY A 75 19.40 13.27 -18.92
N SER A 76 19.36 13.37 -20.24
CA SER A 76 20.42 13.92 -21.08
C SER A 76 20.02 15.28 -21.67
N ASP A 77 20.97 15.97 -22.32
CA ASP A 77 20.70 17.24 -23.01
C ASP A 77 19.64 17.14 -24.12
N GLN A 78 19.36 15.91 -24.60
CA GLN A 78 18.38 15.66 -25.67
C GLN A 78 17.01 15.22 -25.15
N ARG A 79 16.96 14.64 -23.92
CA ARG A 79 15.72 14.20 -23.28
C ARG A 79 15.88 14.26 -21.78
N PHE A 80 15.01 15.01 -21.14
CA PHE A 80 14.91 15.06 -19.68
C PHE A 80 13.45 14.98 -19.25
N ASP A 81 13.25 14.34 -18.12
CA ASP A 81 11.96 14.23 -17.46
C ASP A 81 12.10 14.76 -16.03
N TYR A 82 11.06 15.41 -15.52
CA TYR A 82 11.01 15.84 -14.13
C TYR A 82 10.60 14.65 -13.27
N SER A 83 11.55 14.03 -12.62
CA SER A 83 11.38 12.76 -11.94
C SER A 83 12.04 12.73 -10.56
N VAL A 84 11.98 11.57 -9.90
CA VAL A 84 12.44 11.35 -8.54
C VAL A 84 13.39 10.15 -8.46
N LEU A 85 14.51 10.33 -7.72
CA LEU A 85 15.48 9.26 -7.45
C LEU A 85 15.75 9.15 -5.95
N GLY A 86 15.94 7.92 -5.49
CA GLY A 86 16.35 7.65 -4.12
C GLY A 86 16.05 6.22 -3.67
N ASP A 87 16.69 5.81 -2.58
CA ASP A 87 16.45 4.50 -1.97
C ASP A 87 15.00 4.33 -1.51
N ASP A 88 14.35 5.43 -1.12
CA ASP A 88 12.97 5.41 -0.66
C ASP A 88 11.97 5.28 -1.83
N VAL A 89 12.33 5.69 -3.05
CA VAL A 89 11.59 5.37 -4.28
C VAL A 89 11.64 3.87 -4.56
N ASN A 90 12.83 3.28 -4.51
CA ASN A 90 13.01 1.84 -4.69
C ASN A 90 12.28 1.03 -3.60
N LEU A 91 12.16 1.58 -2.39
CA LEU A 91 11.40 0.94 -1.33
C LEU A 91 9.91 0.90 -1.69
N ALA A 92 9.33 1.99 -2.20
CA ALA A 92 7.92 2.01 -2.63
C ALA A 92 7.62 0.90 -3.66
N ALA A 93 8.47 0.71 -4.68
CA ALA A 93 8.33 -0.37 -5.66
C ALA A 93 8.40 -1.77 -5.03
N ARG A 94 9.24 -1.94 -4.00
CA ARG A 94 9.32 -3.22 -3.26
C ARG A 94 8.11 -3.46 -2.39
N LEU A 95 7.52 -2.41 -1.81
CA LEU A 95 6.28 -2.49 -1.04
C LEU A 95 5.09 -2.87 -1.93
N GLU A 96 5.04 -2.34 -3.16
CA GLU A 96 4.05 -2.78 -4.15
C GLU A 96 4.09 -4.29 -4.35
N GLY A 97 5.28 -4.86 -4.58
CA GLY A 97 5.44 -6.31 -4.73
C GLY A 97 5.00 -7.14 -3.52
N GLN A 98 4.95 -6.56 -2.30
CA GLN A 98 4.45 -7.25 -1.11
C GLN A 98 2.91 -7.36 -1.08
N SER A 99 2.19 -6.54 -1.83
CA SER A 99 0.72 -6.61 -1.89
C SER A 99 0.24 -8.03 -2.23
N LYS A 100 0.88 -8.66 -3.21
CA LYS A 100 0.62 -10.04 -3.63
C LYS A 100 0.96 -11.06 -2.54
N THR A 101 2.08 -10.87 -1.85
CA THR A 101 2.57 -11.78 -0.81
C THR A 101 1.61 -11.84 0.37
N TYR A 102 1.11 -10.68 0.80
CA TYR A 102 0.23 -10.56 1.96
C TYR A 102 -1.27 -10.57 1.60
N GLY A 103 -1.62 -10.61 0.30
CA GLY A 103 -3.01 -10.60 -0.15
C GLY A 103 -3.75 -9.31 0.19
N VAL A 104 -3.07 -8.18 0.12
CA VAL A 104 -3.61 -6.85 0.40
C VAL A 104 -3.38 -5.90 -0.78
N ASP A 105 -4.21 -4.90 -0.92
CA ASP A 105 -4.16 -4.00 -2.10
C ASP A 105 -3.12 -2.88 -1.94
N ILE A 106 -3.01 -2.30 -0.74
CA ILE A 106 -2.18 -1.13 -0.47
C ILE A 106 -1.22 -1.43 0.67
N VAL A 107 0.08 -1.35 0.38
CA VAL A 107 1.17 -1.53 1.35
C VAL A 107 1.92 -0.23 1.54
N ILE A 108 2.14 0.16 2.80
CA ILE A 108 2.83 1.39 3.17
C ILE A 108 4.02 1.13 4.09
N GLY A 109 5.05 1.96 3.98
CA GLY A 109 6.19 1.97 4.89
C GLY A 109 5.88 2.70 6.21
N ALA A 110 6.69 2.44 7.23
CA ALA A 110 6.54 3.05 8.55
C ALA A 110 6.60 4.58 8.53
N ASN A 111 7.43 5.17 7.66
CA ASN A 111 7.53 6.62 7.53
C ASN A 111 6.26 7.25 6.94
N THR A 112 5.58 6.55 6.04
CA THR A 112 4.27 6.95 5.53
C THR A 112 3.24 6.88 6.65
N LEU A 113 3.18 5.75 7.37
CA LEU A 113 2.26 5.59 8.50
C LEU A 113 2.39 6.71 9.53
N ALA A 114 3.62 7.11 9.86
CA ALA A 114 3.88 8.16 10.86
C ALA A 114 3.34 9.55 10.49
N GLN A 115 3.00 9.76 9.24
CA GLN A 115 2.48 11.03 8.71
C GLN A 115 1.00 10.95 8.31
N LEU A 116 0.38 9.76 8.42
CA LEU A 116 -1.04 9.60 8.11
C LEU A 116 -1.92 10.12 9.24
N THR A 117 -3.05 10.67 8.82
CA THR A 117 -4.17 11.03 9.69
C THR A 117 -5.40 10.19 9.30
N ASP A 118 -6.22 9.82 10.27
CA ASP A 118 -7.55 9.23 10.04
C ASP A 118 -7.60 8.02 9.05
N LYS A 119 -6.56 7.18 9.05
CA LYS A 119 -6.52 5.97 8.20
C LYS A 119 -6.52 4.70 9.06
N ALA A 120 -7.35 3.75 8.68
CA ALA A 120 -7.39 2.42 9.26
C ALA A 120 -6.26 1.57 8.67
N THR A 121 -5.28 1.22 9.48
CA THR A 121 -4.10 0.45 9.07
C THR A 121 -3.84 -0.74 9.98
N LEU A 122 -3.25 -1.80 9.43
CA LEU A 122 -2.76 -2.95 10.19
C LEU A 122 -1.29 -3.19 9.84
N GLU A 123 -0.48 -3.50 10.84
CA GLU A 123 0.90 -3.94 10.62
C GLU A 123 0.89 -5.30 9.92
N LEU A 124 1.72 -5.48 8.91
CA LEU A 124 1.85 -6.76 8.21
C LEU A 124 3.06 -7.53 8.72
N ASP A 125 4.24 -6.91 8.68
CA ASP A 125 5.48 -7.61 9.02
C ASP A 125 6.64 -6.63 9.24
N LEU A 126 7.77 -7.19 9.67
CA LEU A 126 9.07 -6.54 9.75
C LEU A 126 10.02 -7.21 8.74
N LEU A 127 10.19 -6.60 7.57
CA LEU A 127 10.92 -7.20 6.47
C LEU A 127 12.36 -6.70 6.34
N GLN A 128 13.27 -7.63 6.11
CA GLN A 128 14.60 -7.30 5.62
C GLN A 128 14.52 -7.05 4.11
N VAL A 129 14.51 -5.80 3.71
CA VAL A 129 14.44 -5.41 2.31
C VAL A 129 15.84 -5.36 1.71
N ARG A 130 16.03 -5.97 0.53
CA ARG A 130 17.34 -5.97 -0.17
C ARG A 130 17.86 -4.53 -0.33
N GLY A 131 19.11 -4.29 0.07
CA GLY A 131 19.74 -2.97 0.02
C GLY A 131 19.46 -2.06 1.22
N LYS A 132 18.64 -2.46 2.18
CA LYS A 132 18.51 -1.77 3.47
C LYS A 132 19.24 -2.58 4.55
N THR A 133 20.03 -1.91 5.38
CA THR A 133 20.77 -2.53 6.49
C THR A 133 19.87 -2.83 7.70
N LYS A 134 18.75 -2.12 7.81
CA LYS A 134 17.77 -2.30 8.89
C LYS A 134 16.47 -2.86 8.32
N PRO A 135 15.78 -3.74 9.06
CA PRO A 135 14.45 -4.19 8.69
C PRO A 135 13.47 -3.03 8.59
N VAL A 136 12.53 -3.12 7.68
CA VAL A 136 11.49 -2.13 7.44
C VAL A 136 10.15 -2.70 7.90
N ARG A 137 9.46 -1.98 8.77
CA ARG A 137 8.11 -2.32 9.20
C ARG A 137 7.11 -1.88 8.13
N ILE A 138 6.25 -2.79 7.74
CA ILE A 138 5.26 -2.57 6.68
C ILE A 138 3.84 -2.73 7.21
N HIS A 139 2.91 -1.98 6.61
CA HIS A 139 1.51 -1.96 7.01
C HIS A 139 0.62 -2.01 5.78
N CYS A 140 -0.60 -2.52 5.91
CA CYS A 140 -1.64 -2.32 4.92
C CYS A 140 -2.55 -1.15 5.31
N VAL A 141 -3.16 -0.54 4.31
CA VAL A 141 -4.27 0.39 4.48
C VAL A 141 -5.56 -0.39 4.26
N ALA A 142 -6.35 -0.53 5.33
CA ALA A 142 -7.63 -1.24 5.31
C ALA A 142 -8.80 -0.30 4.97
N GLY A 143 -8.64 1.00 5.21
CA GLY A 143 -9.69 1.99 4.93
C GLY A 143 -9.39 3.37 5.49
N GLY A 144 -10.38 4.25 5.37
CA GLY A 144 -10.33 5.61 5.89
C GLY A 144 -10.88 5.74 7.31
N LYS A 145 -11.21 6.98 7.69
CA LYS A 145 -11.73 7.36 9.00
C LYS A 145 -12.94 6.56 9.43
N ASP A 146 -13.89 6.36 8.52
CA ASP A 146 -15.13 5.62 8.83
C ASP A 146 -14.86 4.19 9.32
N LEU A 147 -13.82 3.53 8.78
CA LEU A 147 -13.41 2.21 9.24
C LEU A 147 -12.60 2.31 10.53
N LEU A 148 -11.73 3.31 10.65
CA LEU A 148 -10.89 3.53 11.82
C LEU A 148 -11.74 3.73 13.10
N GLU A 149 -12.91 4.38 13.00
CA GLU A 149 -13.81 4.66 14.11
C GLU A 149 -14.74 3.48 14.46
N ARG A 150 -14.76 2.41 13.65
CA ARG A 150 -15.62 1.24 13.94
C ARG A 150 -15.06 0.41 15.09
N GLU A 151 -15.89 0.13 16.06
CA GLU A 151 -15.53 -0.69 17.23
C GLU A 151 -14.98 -2.07 16.82
N LYS A 152 -15.62 -2.74 15.86
CA LYS A 152 -15.16 -4.02 15.32
C LYS A 152 -13.73 -3.93 14.76
N PHE A 153 -13.39 -2.84 14.06
CA PHE A 153 -12.03 -2.67 13.55
C PHE A 153 -11.01 -2.43 14.65
N LEU A 154 -11.38 -1.68 15.69
CA LEU A 154 -10.51 -1.43 16.85
C LEU A 154 -10.22 -2.74 17.60
N GLN A 155 -11.22 -3.58 17.79
CA GLN A 155 -11.08 -4.91 18.40
C GLN A 155 -10.19 -5.82 17.54
N LEU A 156 -10.44 -5.87 16.24
CA LEU A 156 -9.61 -6.62 15.29
C LEU A 156 -8.15 -6.15 15.35
N ARG A 157 -7.91 -4.85 15.32
CA ARG A 157 -6.56 -4.26 15.39
C ARG A 157 -5.83 -4.65 16.67
N GLU A 158 -6.53 -4.62 17.82
CA GLU A 158 -5.95 -5.05 19.10
C GLU A 158 -5.58 -6.53 19.08
N THR A 159 -6.47 -7.38 18.57
CA THR A 159 -6.26 -8.82 18.45
C THR A 159 -5.10 -9.12 17.49
N HIS A 160 -5.02 -8.38 16.37
CA HIS A 160 -3.94 -8.51 15.39
C HIS A 160 -2.57 -8.10 15.97
N ILE A 161 -2.50 -7.03 16.75
CA ILE A 161 -1.27 -6.62 17.44
C ILE A 161 -0.79 -7.73 18.41
N LYS A 162 -1.71 -8.33 19.17
CA LYS A 162 -1.40 -9.46 20.07
C LYS A 162 -0.88 -10.66 19.29
N MET A 163 -1.51 -10.99 18.18
CA MET A 163 -1.10 -12.08 17.28
C MET A 163 0.33 -11.86 16.76
N LEU A 164 0.63 -10.67 16.23
CA LEU A 164 1.98 -10.35 15.73
C LEU A 164 3.04 -10.37 16.83
N ALA A 165 2.73 -9.87 18.04
CA ALA A 165 3.64 -9.90 19.17
C ALA A 165 3.94 -11.35 19.65
N ALA A 166 2.93 -12.21 19.66
CA ALA A 166 3.08 -13.63 19.96
C ALA A 166 3.93 -14.34 18.88
N TYR A 167 3.62 -14.06 17.60
CA TYR A 167 4.37 -14.60 16.45
C TYR A 167 5.86 -14.20 16.50
N ALA A 168 6.16 -12.91 16.68
CA ALA A 168 7.53 -12.42 16.81
C ALA A 168 8.27 -13.01 18.02
N GLY A 169 7.54 -13.30 19.10
CA GLY A 169 8.05 -13.95 20.30
C GLY A 169 8.10 -15.48 20.19
N GLN A 170 7.78 -16.08 19.04
CA GLN A 170 7.72 -17.53 18.81
C GLN A 170 6.76 -18.28 19.75
N ARG A 171 5.72 -17.59 20.24
CA ARG A 171 4.65 -18.16 21.06
C ARG A 171 3.50 -18.58 20.14
N TRP A 172 3.71 -19.72 19.49
CA TRP A 172 2.85 -20.17 18.38
C TRP A 172 1.39 -20.42 18.79
N ASP A 173 1.15 -21.03 19.94
CA ASP A 173 -0.21 -21.32 20.43
C ASP A 173 -1.00 -20.02 20.67
N GLU A 174 -0.39 -19.02 21.34
CA GLU A 174 -0.99 -17.69 21.54
C GLU A 174 -1.27 -16.97 20.21
N ALA A 175 -0.36 -17.12 19.25
CA ALA A 175 -0.53 -16.51 17.91
C ALA A 175 -1.72 -17.14 17.18
N PHE A 176 -1.87 -18.47 17.22
CA PHE A 176 -3.01 -19.18 16.62
C PHE A 176 -4.34 -18.85 17.31
N GLU A 177 -4.39 -18.81 18.64
CA GLU A 177 -5.58 -18.39 19.38
C GLU A 177 -6.03 -16.96 18.99
N SER A 178 -5.08 -16.03 18.91
CA SER A 178 -5.34 -14.66 18.48
C SER A 178 -5.83 -14.58 17.04
N LEU A 179 -5.28 -15.38 16.14
CA LEU A 179 -5.71 -15.48 14.73
C LEU A 179 -7.15 -15.98 14.62
N ASP A 180 -7.48 -17.04 15.34
CA ASP A 180 -8.84 -17.63 15.33
C ASP A 180 -9.87 -16.68 15.94
N LYS A 181 -9.49 -15.92 16.96
CA LYS A 181 -10.32 -14.86 17.51
C LYS A 181 -10.56 -13.75 16.48
N GLY A 182 -9.52 -13.25 15.82
CA GLY A 182 -9.63 -12.21 14.80
C GLY A 182 -10.53 -12.64 13.63
N ARG A 183 -10.45 -13.90 13.19
CA ARG A 183 -11.34 -14.44 12.15
C ARG A 183 -12.81 -14.41 12.56
N LYS A 184 -13.13 -14.70 13.83
CA LYS A 184 -14.50 -14.65 14.36
C LYS A 184 -15.02 -13.21 14.50
N GLU A 185 -14.14 -12.25 14.78
CA GLU A 185 -14.49 -10.83 14.88
C GLU A 185 -14.84 -10.22 13.51
N MET A 186 -14.32 -10.81 12.41
CA MET A 186 -14.59 -10.39 11.03
C MET A 186 -15.84 -11.05 10.41
N ALA A 187 -16.26 -12.17 10.92
CA ALA A 187 -17.45 -12.90 10.45
C ALA A 187 -18.74 -12.24 10.96
#